data_f50b2c53bb6c77fc52b096419694be4b
#
_entry.id   f50b2c53bb6c77fc52b096419694be4b
#
_cell.length_a   1.000
_cell.length_b   1.000
_cell.length_c   1.000
_cell.angle_alpha   90.00
_cell.angle_beta   90.00
_cell.angle_gamma   90.00
#
_symmetry.space_group_name_H-M   'P 1'
#
loop_
_entity.id
_entity.type
_entity.pdbx_description
1 polymer ?
#
loop_
_entity_poly.entity_id
_entity_poly.type
_entity_poly.pdbx_seq_one_letter_code
_entity_poly.pdbx_strand_id
1 'polypeptide(L)'
;MKSENYAVALVVLAGGKSARYKGNKLLSEHPISALSLIQHSVGEVVSARNDLALTSELPITVVTGKWHDSVNTQLKHSLCKVSELPISIVHNANWDEGLASSIRTGLTHLLSLSSLSKSVSPTAKGLCTRPTHVLFTLADLPSLNAQDFVHLINTSYANPNHIV
;
A
#
# COMPACT_ATOMS: atom_id res chain seq x y z
N MET A 1 18.10 -24.16 -7.37
CA MET A 1 17.35 -22.94 -7.80
C MET A 1 17.74 -21.84 -6.85
N LYS A 2 18.35 -20.74 -7.34
CA LYS A 2 18.63 -19.57 -6.50
C LYS A 2 17.26 -18.97 -6.15
N SER A 3 16.91 -18.91 -4.87
CA SER A 3 15.80 -18.10 -4.40
C SER A 3 16.14 -16.65 -4.73
N GLU A 4 15.64 -16.16 -5.87
CA GLU A 4 15.68 -14.73 -6.12
C GLU A 4 14.86 -14.08 -5.00
N ASN A 5 15.49 -13.22 -4.23
CA ASN A 5 14.83 -12.48 -3.16
C ASN A 5 13.88 -11.45 -3.80
N TYR A 6 12.66 -11.87 -4.09
CA TYR A 6 11.61 -10.96 -4.53
C TYR A 6 11.15 -10.12 -3.34
N ALA A 7 11.25 -8.82 -3.47
CA ALA A 7 10.72 -7.86 -2.51
C ALA A 7 9.56 -7.09 -3.16
N VAL A 8 8.36 -7.26 -2.63
CA VAL A 8 7.17 -6.53 -3.10
C VAL A 8 6.90 -5.34 -2.19
N ALA A 9 6.75 -4.16 -2.76
CA ALA A 9 6.19 -3.00 -2.09
C ALA A 9 4.68 -2.92 -2.34
N LEU A 10 3.92 -2.56 -1.32
CA LEU A 10 2.46 -2.48 -1.36
C LEU A 10 2.03 -1.01 -1.29
N VAL A 11 1.25 -0.56 -2.27
CA VAL A 11 0.79 0.82 -2.39
C VAL A 11 -0.72 0.87 -2.53
N VAL A 12 -1.39 1.53 -1.61
CA VAL A 12 -2.84 1.77 -1.62
C VAL A 12 -3.10 3.19 -2.11
N LEU A 13 -3.81 3.32 -3.23
CA LEU A 13 -4.13 4.60 -3.84
C LEU A 13 -5.48 5.10 -3.32
N ALA A 14 -5.44 6.15 -2.50
CA ALA A 14 -6.56 6.80 -1.83
C ALA A 14 -6.71 8.28 -2.22
N GLY A 15 -6.18 8.67 -3.40
CA GLY A 15 -6.11 10.06 -3.86
C GLY A 15 -7.39 10.60 -4.52
N GLY A 16 -8.38 9.76 -4.77
CA GLY A 16 -9.57 10.10 -5.54
C GLY A 16 -10.43 11.22 -4.93
N LYS A 17 -11.05 12.04 -5.81
CA LYS A 17 -11.92 13.16 -5.40
C LYS A 17 -13.36 12.76 -5.06
N SER A 18 -13.74 11.50 -5.25
CA SER A 18 -15.11 11.00 -5.03
C SER A 18 -16.19 11.82 -5.77
N ALA A 19 -15.92 12.21 -7.03
CA ALA A 19 -16.73 13.20 -7.77
C ALA A 19 -18.23 12.88 -7.90
N ARG A 20 -18.58 11.58 -7.94
CA ARG A 20 -19.96 11.07 -8.04
C ARG A 20 -20.59 10.74 -6.68
N TYR A 21 -19.87 10.91 -5.59
CA TYR A 21 -20.30 10.62 -4.23
C TYR A 21 -20.38 11.92 -3.42
N LYS A 22 -21.44 12.09 -2.61
CA LYS A 22 -21.53 13.25 -1.71
C LYS A 22 -20.56 13.09 -0.54
N GLY A 23 -19.41 13.73 -0.61
CA GLY A 23 -18.38 13.67 0.42
C GLY A 23 -17.25 12.68 0.10
N ASN A 24 -16.62 12.15 1.12
CA ASN A 24 -15.51 11.20 1.00
C ASN A 24 -16.01 9.75 1.00
N LYS A 25 -16.06 9.11 -0.18
CA LYS A 25 -16.46 7.70 -0.32
C LYS A 25 -15.62 6.76 0.56
N LEU A 26 -14.34 7.05 0.76
CA LEU A 26 -13.43 6.18 1.51
C LEU A 26 -13.77 6.07 3.01
N LEU A 27 -14.55 7.03 3.52
CA LEU A 27 -15.04 7.01 4.90
C LEU A 27 -16.41 6.35 5.04
N SER A 28 -17.07 6.00 3.93
CA SER A 28 -18.33 5.25 4.02
C SER A 28 -18.08 3.84 4.55
N GLU A 29 -19.08 3.31 5.23
CA GLU A 29 -19.03 1.98 5.82
C GLU A 29 -18.97 0.88 4.73
N HIS A 30 -18.11 -0.10 4.94
CA HIS A 30 -18.03 -1.29 4.11
C HIS A 30 -19.22 -2.21 4.42
N PRO A 31 -19.92 -2.75 3.42
CA PRO A 31 -21.20 -3.46 3.61
C PRO A 31 -21.15 -4.66 4.56
N ILE A 32 -19.97 -5.29 4.72
CA ILE A 32 -19.83 -6.53 5.49
C ILE A 32 -19.01 -6.30 6.76
N SER A 33 -17.91 -5.56 6.71
CA SER A 33 -16.97 -5.48 7.83
C SER A 33 -17.30 -4.39 8.86
N ALA A 34 -18.28 -3.53 8.59
CA ALA A 34 -18.59 -2.35 9.40
C ALA A 34 -17.42 -1.37 9.61
N LEU A 35 -16.31 -1.55 8.88
CA LEU A 35 -15.20 -0.64 8.83
C LEU A 35 -15.42 0.40 7.72
N SER A 36 -14.73 1.52 7.76
CA SER A 36 -14.69 2.39 6.57
C SER A 36 -13.99 1.70 5.39
N LEU A 37 -14.33 2.06 4.15
CA LEU A 37 -13.70 1.46 2.96
C LEU A 37 -12.17 1.55 3.01
N ILE A 38 -11.62 2.66 3.47
CA ILE A 38 -10.17 2.80 3.59
C ILE A 38 -9.58 1.87 4.66
N GLN A 39 -10.25 1.69 5.79
CA GLN A 39 -9.81 0.77 6.84
C GLN A 39 -9.87 -0.68 6.37
N HIS A 40 -10.95 -1.06 5.70
CA HIS A 40 -11.10 -2.39 5.10
C HIS A 40 -9.97 -2.64 4.08
N SER A 41 -9.81 -1.77 3.09
CA SER A 41 -8.81 -1.94 2.03
C SER A 41 -7.37 -2.04 2.57
N VAL A 42 -6.99 -1.18 3.51
CA VAL A 42 -5.67 -1.25 4.14
C VAL A 42 -5.53 -2.52 4.99
N GLY A 43 -6.57 -2.93 5.70
CA GLY A 43 -6.61 -4.16 6.50
C GLY A 43 -6.37 -5.40 5.65
N GLU A 44 -7.01 -5.51 4.48
CA GLU A 44 -6.82 -6.63 3.55
C GLU A 44 -5.38 -6.69 3.00
N VAL A 45 -4.78 -5.53 2.69
CA VAL A 45 -3.38 -5.46 2.25
C VAL A 45 -2.42 -5.87 3.38
N VAL A 46 -2.69 -5.48 4.63
CA VAL A 46 -1.92 -5.92 5.81
C VAL A 46 -2.05 -7.43 5.99
N SER A 47 -3.25 -7.99 5.89
CA SER A 47 -3.49 -9.43 6.00
C SER A 47 -2.72 -10.21 4.92
N ALA A 48 -2.79 -9.78 3.67
CA ALA A 48 -2.04 -10.41 2.56
C ALA A 48 -0.52 -10.40 2.80
N ARG A 49 0.01 -9.29 3.32
CA ARG A 49 1.43 -9.19 3.68
C ARG A 49 1.81 -10.21 4.74
N ASN A 50 0.98 -10.37 5.77
CA ASN A 50 1.21 -11.33 6.86
C ASN A 50 1.12 -12.77 6.35
N ASP A 51 0.11 -13.10 5.53
CA ASP A 51 -0.10 -14.44 4.95
C ASP A 51 1.10 -14.88 4.11
N LEU A 52 1.72 -13.95 3.38
CA LEU A 52 2.89 -14.22 2.55
C LEU A 52 4.21 -14.18 3.32
N ALA A 53 4.18 -13.83 4.61
CA ALA A 53 5.38 -13.60 5.41
C ALA A 53 6.43 -12.74 4.66
N LEU A 54 5.95 -11.69 3.98
CA LEU A 54 6.83 -10.84 3.17
C LEU A 54 7.93 -10.24 4.04
N THR A 55 9.15 -10.60 3.74
CA THR A 55 10.35 -10.17 4.47
C THR A 55 10.76 -8.72 4.20
N SER A 56 10.01 -8.02 3.34
CA SER A 56 10.27 -6.61 3.04
C SER A 56 9.98 -5.74 4.26
N GLU A 57 10.97 -5.00 4.74
CA GLU A 57 10.79 -3.98 5.79
C GLU A 57 10.12 -2.70 5.29
N LEU A 58 9.84 -2.61 3.99
CA LEU A 58 9.18 -1.45 3.42
C LEU A 58 7.77 -1.30 4.01
N PRO A 59 7.39 -0.08 4.42
CA PRO A 59 6.04 0.18 4.91
C PRO A 59 5.01 -0.04 3.80
N ILE A 60 3.77 -0.38 4.19
CA ILE A 60 2.63 -0.23 3.28
C ILE A 60 2.43 1.27 3.05
N THR A 61 2.50 1.70 1.80
CA THR A 61 2.36 3.12 1.45
C THR A 61 0.92 3.42 1.08
N VAL A 62 0.29 4.38 1.76
CA VAL A 62 -1.05 4.87 1.42
C VAL A 62 -0.91 6.26 0.81
N VAL A 63 -1.23 6.40 -0.47
CA VAL A 63 -1.17 7.68 -1.18
C VAL A 63 -2.55 8.34 -1.13
N THR A 64 -2.64 9.46 -0.44
CA THR A 64 -3.86 10.25 -0.26
C THR A 64 -3.89 11.47 -1.18
N GLY A 65 -5.04 12.07 -1.35
CA GLY A 65 -5.22 13.28 -2.17
C GLY A 65 -6.16 14.28 -1.51
N LYS A 66 -7.26 14.65 -2.18
CA LYS A 66 -8.24 15.63 -1.71
C LYS A 66 -8.64 15.46 -0.24
N TRP A 67 -8.78 14.23 0.21
CA TRP A 67 -9.30 13.91 1.54
C TRP A 67 -8.21 13.48 2.52
N HIS A 68 -6.99 14.00 2.35
CA HIS A 68 -5.81 13.61 3.13
C HIS A 68 -6.07 13.60 4.64
N ASP A 69 -6.53 14.70 5.21
CA ASP A 69 -6.68 14.86 6.67
C ASP A 69 -7.69 13.86 7.23
N SER A 70 -8.83 13.69 6.55
CA SER A 70 -9.88 12.76 6.97
C SER A 70 -9.41 11.31 6.92
N VAL A 71 -8.72 10.92 5.83
CA VAL A 71 -8.18 9.56 5.66
C VAL A 71 -7.06 9.30 6.67
N ASN A 72 -6.16 10.25 6.87
CA ASN A 72 -5.06 10.15 7.84
C ASN A 72 -5.58 9.98 9.27
N THR A 73 -6.58 10.78 9.66
CA THR A 73 -7.23 10.65 10.98
C THR A 73 -7.87 9.27 11.14
N GLN A 74 -8.63 8.82 10.15
CA GLN A 74 -9.31 7.52 10.18
C GLN A 74 -8.33 6.35 10.30
N LEU A 75 -7.24 6.38 9.56
CA LEU A 75 -6.22 5.33 9.62
C LEU A 75 -5.44 5.35 10.93
N LYS A 76 -5.06 6.51 11.45
CA LYS A 76 -4.36 6.61 12.75
C LYS A 76 -5.17 5.99 13.88
N HIS A 77 -6.48 6.23 13.93
CA HIS A 77 -7.35 5.64 14.94
C HIS A 77 -7.41 4.11 14.87
N SER A 78 -7.32 3.54 13.69
CA SER A 78 -7.41 2.09 13.48
C SER A 78 -6.09 1.37 13.71
N LEU A 79 -5.00 1.98 13.23
CA LEU A 79 -3.67 1.36 13.18
C LEU A 79 -3.00 1.31 14.56
N CYS A 80 -3.36 2.20 15.48
CA CYS A 80 -2.92 2.11 16.88
C CYS A 80 -3.35 0.81 17.59
N LYS A 81 -4.26 0.03 16.99
CA LYS A 81 -4.81 -1.20 17.60
C LYS A 81 -4.38 -2.50 16.92
N VAL A 82 -3.84 -2.49 15.70
CA VAL A 82 -3.82 -3.70 14.85
C VAL A 82 -2.46 -4.08 14.27
N SER A 83 -1.48 -3.20 14.17
CA SER A 83 -0.24 -3.61 13.49
C SER A 83 1.02 -3.06 14.11
N GLU A 84 1.98 -3.95 14.33
CA GLU A 84 3.40 -3.64 14.51
C GLU A 84 4.05 -3.19 13.19
N LEU A 85 3.30 -3.21 12.09
CA LEU A 85 3.82 -2.92 10.76
C LEU A 85 3.76 -1.42 10.45
N PRO A 86 4.84 -0.84 9.95
CA PRO A 86 4.87 0.56 9.56
C PRO A 86 3.96 0.80 8.35
N ILE A 87 2.99 1.72 8.51
CA ILE A 87 2.19 2.26 7.41
C ILE A 87 2.64 3.69 7.19
N SER A 88 3.01 4.00 5.95
CA SER A 88 3.41 5.34 5.54
C SER A 88 2.27 6.02 4.78
N ILE A 89 1.78 7.15 5.28
CA ILE A 89 0.72 7.93 4.63
C ILE A 89 1.36 9.13 3.94
N VAL A 90 1.21 9.20 2.62
CA VAL A 90 1.83 10.22 1.77
C VAL A 90 0.75 11.04 1.09
N HIS A 91 0.86 12.35 1.18
CA HIS A 91 -0.06 13.27 0.49
C HIS A 91 0.42 13.55 -0.93
N ASN A 92 -0.44 13.30 -1.92
CA ASN A 92 -0.27 13.77 -3.28
C ASN A 92 -0.95 15.14 -3.44
N ALA A 93 -0.18 16.22 -3.43
CA ALA A 93 -0.72 17.58 -3.62
C ALA A 93 -1.34 17.77 -5.01
N ASN A 94 -0.89 17.01 -6.00
CA ASN A 94 -1.36 17.06 -7.40
C ASN A 94 -2.42 15.98 -7.70
N TRP A 95 -3.24 15.63 -6.72
CA TRP A 95 -4.25 14.57 -6.83
C TRP A 95 -5.27 14.82 -7.96
N ASP A 96 -5.50 16.07 -8.36
CA ASP A 96 -6.42 16.50 -9.42
C ASP A 96 -5.90 16.21 -10.84
N GLU A 97 -4.59 15.99 -11.01
CA GLU A 97 -3.99 15.52 -12.27
C GLU A 97 -4.39 14.07 -12.62
N GLY A 98 -5.01 13.35 -11.68
CA GLY A 98 -5.53 12.00 -11.91
C GLY A 98 -4.66 10.88 -11.31
N LEU A 99 -5.00 9.65 -11.66
CA LEU A 99 -4.41 8.44 -11.06
C LEU A 99 -2.88 8.36 -11.24
N ALA A 100 -2.39 8.78 -12.40
CA ALA A 100 -0.96 8.73 -12.71
C ALA A 100 -0.11 9.58 -11.75
N SER A 101 -0.62 10.71 -11.26
CA SER A 101 0.10 11.52 -10.27
C SER A 101 0.21 10.80 -8.93
N SER A 102 -0.82 10.07 -8.51
CA SER A 102 -0.81 9.29 -7.28
C SER A 102 0.15 8.09 -7.39
N ILE A 103 0.20 7.41 -8.53
CA ILE A 103 1.19 6.35 -8.80
C ILE A 103 2.61 6.91 -8.71
N ARG A 104 2.87 8.04 -9.36
CA ARG A 104 4.17 8.72 -9.34
C ARG A 104 4.58 9.11 -7.91
N THR A 105 3.66 9.66 -7.13
CA THR A 105 3.90 10.01 -5.72
C THR A 105 4.28 8.79 -4.90
N GLY A 106 3.56 7.67 -5.04
CA GLY A 106 3.86 6.41 -4.36
C GLY A 106 5.24 5.86 -4.74
N LEU A 107 5.58 5.83 -6.03
CA LEU A 107 6.89 5.39 -6.52
C LEU A 107 8.02 6.27 -6.01
N THR A 108 7.87 7.60 -6.07
CA THR A 108 8.86 8.54 -5.57
C THR A 108 9.13 8.34 -4.08
N HIS A 109 8.08 8.11 -3.30
CA HIS A 109 8.22 7.81 -1.88
C HIS A 109 8.99 6.52 -1.64
N LEU A 110 8.65 5.42 -2.33
CA LEU A 110 9.36 4.14 -2.22
C LEU A 110 10.85 4.27 -2.58
N LEU A 111 11.18 5.03 -3.61
CA LEU A 111 12.56 5.27 -4.00
C LEU A 111 13.32 6.08 -2.94
N SER A 112 12.67 7.05 -2.28
CA SER A 112 13.29 7.82 -1.20
C SER A 112 13.60 6.94 0.02
N LEU A 113 12.71 6.02 0.38
CA LEU A 113 12.95 5.05 1.45
C LEU A 113 14.14 4.13 1.13
N SER A 114 14.24 3.68 -0.11
CA SER A 114 15.33 2.81 -0.57
C SER A 114 16.69 3.51 -0.54
N SER A 115 16.75 4.83 -0.69
CA SER A 115 18.00 5.60 -0.64
C SER A 115 18.48 5.86 0.78
N LEU A 116 17.57 6.01 1.74
CA LEU A 116 17.89 6.24 3.16
C LEU A 116 18.52 5.01 3.82
N SER A 117 18.17 3.81 3.39
CA SER A 117 18.70 2.55 3.94
C SER A 117 20.17 2.27 3.59
N LYS A 118 20.76 2.98 2.63
CA LYS A 118 22.18 2.84 2.27
C LYS A 118 23.13 3.45 3.31
N SER A 119 22.65 4.23 4.26
CA SER A 119 23.44 4.88 5.30
C SER A 119 23.57 4.10 6.60
N VAL A 120 22.91 2.94 6.72
CA VAL A 120 22.96 2.08 7.90
C VAL A 120 23.95 0.93 7.66
N SER A 121 24.84 0.73 8.62
CA SER A 121 26.00 -0.17 8.66
C SER A 121 25.77 -1.58 8.05
N PRO A 122 26.82 -2.19 7.42
CA PRO A 122 26.71 -3.45 6.65
C PRO A 122 26.56 -4.73 7.51
N THR A 123 26.27 -4.63 8.80
CA THR A 123 26.17 -5.78 9.72
C THR A 123 24.76 -6.35 9.90
N ALA A 124 23.73 -5.75 9.35
CA ALA A 124 22.39 -6.32 9.33
C ALA A 124 22.23 -7.22 8.09
N LYS A 125 22.10 -8.52 8.34
CA LYS A 125 21.91 -9.54 7.29
C LYS A 125 20.79 -9.13 6.31
N GLY A 126 21.19 -8.76 5.09
CA GLY A 126 20.52 -9.11 3.84
C GLY A 126 19.05 -8.73 3.65
N LEU A 127 18.53 -7.67 4.30
CA LEU A 127 17.18 -7.23 4.00
C LEU A 127 17.18 -6.40 2.72
N CYS A 128 16.45 -6.89 1.73
CA CYS A 128 16.27 -6.19 0.45
C CYS A 128 15.45 -4.91 0.68
N THR A 129 16.12 -3.78 0.78
CA THR A 129 15.49 -2.46 0.97
C THR A 129 14.94 -1.88 -0.33
N ARG A 130 15.21 -2.53 -1.46
CA ARG A 130 14.77 -2.10 -2.78
C ARG A 130 13.73 -3.07 -3.33
N PRO A 131 12.49 -2.62 -3.58
CA PRO A 131 11.47 -3.51 -4.12
C PRO A 131 11.84 -3.92 -5.55
N THR A 132 11.63 -5.19 -5.86
CA THR A 132 11.71 -5.73 -7.22
C THR A 132 10.37 -5.58 -7.94
N HIS A 133 9.28 -5.60 -7.18
CA HIS A 133 7.90 -5.46 -7.67
C HIS A 133 7.14 -4.45 -6.81
N VAL A 134 6.15 -3.79 -7.41
CA VAL A 134 5.24 -2.90 -6.70
C VAL A 134 3.81 -3.32 -7.05
N LEU A 135 3.02 -3.64 -6.02
CA LEU A 135 1.59 -3.85 -6.16
C LEU A 135 0.86 -2.54 -5.86
N PHE A 136 0.06 -2.07 -6.81
CA PHE A 136 -0.85 -0.95 -6.63
C PHE A 136 -2.28 -1.43 -6.50
N THR A 137 -3.00 -0.95 -5.51
CA THR A 137 -4.44 -1.16 -5.36
C THR A 137 -5.17 0.14 -5.12
N LEU A 138 -6.46 0.17 -5.48
CA LEU A 138 -7.34 1.30 -5.18
C LEU A 138 -8.06 1.07 -3.86
N ALA A 139 -8.15 2.11 -3.03
CA ALA A 139 -8.79 2.03 -1.72
C ALA A 139 -10.34 1.96 -1.77
N ASP A 140 -10.94 2.10 -2.95
CA ASP A 140 -12.41 2.12 -3.13
C ASP A 140 -12.98 0.87 -3.80
N LEU A 141 -12.27 -0.24 -3.72
CA LEU A 141 -12.66 -1.56 -4.23
C LEU A 141 -13.08 -2.48 -3.08
N PRO A 142 -14.35 -2.44 -2.66
CA PRO A 142 -14.81 -3.15 -1.46
C PRO A 142 -14.82 -4.68 -1.59
N SER A 143 -14.77 -5.21 -2.78
CA SER A 143 -14.80 -6.66 -3.03
C SER A 143 -13.42 -7.33 -3.03
N LEU A 144 -12.33 -6.56 -3.00
CA LEU A 144 -10.99 -7.13 -2.91
C LEU A 144 -10.68 -7.58 -1.47
N ASN A 145 -10.11 -8.75 -1.35
CA ASN A 145 -9.70 -9.36 -0.09
C ASN A 145 -8.22 -9.76 -0.10
N ALA A 146 -7.71 -10.19 1.04
CA ALA A 146 -6.30 -10.57 1.21
C ALA A 146 -5.85 -11.66 0.23
N GLN A 147 -6.71 -12.65 -0.07
CA GLN A 147 -6.36 -13.75 -0.97
C GLN A 147 -6.19 -13.30 -2.41
N ASP A 148 -6.92 -12.26 -2.85
CA ASP A 148 -6.74 -11.67 -4.19
C ASP A 148 -5.33 -11.07 -4.31
N PHE A 149 -4.86 -10.36 -3.29
CA PHE A 149 -3.50 -9.80 -3.26
C PHE A 149 -2.43 -10.90 -3.18
N VAL A 150 -2.65 -11.93 -2.36
CA VAL A 150 -1.77 -13.10 -2.28
C VAL A 150 -1.63 -13.77 -3.64
N HIS A 151 -2.75 -13.96 -4.35
CA HIS A 151 -2.75 -14.55 -5.68
C HIS A 151 -1.97 -13.70 -6.69
N LEU A 152 -2.21 -12.38 -6.73
CA LEU A 152 -1.48 -11.46 -7.62
C LEU A 152 0.04 -11.47 -7.35
N ILE A 153 0.44 -11.44 -6.09
CA ILE A 153 1.86 -11.44 -5.70
C ILE A 153 2.52 -12.77 -6.13
N ASN A 154 1.88 -13.91 -5.86
CA ASN A 154 2.40 -15.21 -6.28
C ASN A 154 2.48 -15.32 -7.80
N THR A 155 1.50 -14.78 -8.52
CA THR A 155 1.53 -14.75 -9.99
C THR A 155 2.66 -13.88 -10.51
N SER A 156 2.95 -12.74 -9.87
CA SER A 156 4.09 -11.89 -10.24
C SER A 156 5.43 -12.58 -10.04
N TYR A 157 5.57 -13.41 -9.00
CA TYR A 157 6.78 -14.21 -8.78
C TYR A 157 7.00 -15.28 -9.85
N ALA A 158 5.91 -15.88 -10.34
CA ALA A 158 5.97 -16.83 -11.43
C ALA A 158 6.28 -16.15 -12.79
N ASN A 159 6.04 -14.85 -12.92
CA ASN A 159 6.18 -14.08 -14.16
C ASN A 159 6.96 -12.76 -13.92
N PRO A 160 8.24 -12.82 -13.52
CA PRO A 160 8.96 -11.66 -12.98
C PRO A 160 9.18 -10.52 -13.97
N ASN A 161 9.02 -10.76 -15.27
CA ASN A 161 9.21 -9.76 -16.33
C ASN A 161 7.90 -9.27 -16.95
N HIS A 162 6.75 -9.56 -16.32
CA HIS A 162 5.44 -9.19 -16.82
C HIS A 162 4.70 -8.29 -15.84
N ILE A 163 3.81 -7.47 -16.37
CA ILE A 163 2.77 -6.80 -15.57
C ILE A 163 1.63 -7.82 -15.40
N VAL A 164 1.23 -8.04 -14.17
CA VAL A 164 0.19 -9.00 -13.78
C VAL A 164 -1.07 -8.25 -13.35
#